data_4eb2b8d99756787ae4674234bff11822
#
_entry.id   4eb2b8d99756787ae4674234bff11822
#
_cell.length_a   1.000
_cell.length_b   1.000
_cell.length_c   1.000
_cell.angle_alpha   90.00
_cell.angle_beta   90.00
_cell.angle_gamma   90.00
#
_symmetry.space_group_name_H-M   'P 1'
#
loop_
_entity.id
_entity.type
_entity.pdbx_description
1 polymer ?
#
loop_
_entity_poly.entity_id
_entity_poly.type
_entity_poly.pdbx_seq_one_letter_code
_entity_poly.pdbx_strand_id
1 'polypeptide(L)'
;MLLYMIEELEKSMIEKFIAHIGHVTDPIDQLYNLMSFQFEFIEENKGIPRIIFSESLQQQNKEIKLKIANLLTNFLQIIKDILKAAKESGKAHQDIDVDAAASIFVGMIQSSVVFWALSDFSYSLRVRQGPLWREYLRLIR
;
A
#
# COMPACT_ATOMS: atom_id res chain seq x y z
N MET A 1 -6.10 2.19 23.70
CA MET A 1 -6.21 3.46 22.96
C MET A 1 -5.51 3.42 21.59
N LEU A 2 -4.25 2.98 21.55
CA LEU A 2 -3.52 2.87 20.28
C LEU A 2 -4.12 1.81 19.36
N LEU A 3 -4.51 0.67 19.89
CA LEU A 3 -5.19 -0.39 19.13
C LEU A 3 -6.50 0.12 18.53
N TYR A 4 -7.27 0.88 19.28
CA TYR A 4 -8.50 1.52 18.79
C TYR A 4 -8.22 2.47 17.61
N MET A 5 -7.17 3.28 17.70
CA MET A 5 -6.76 4.18 16.62
C MET A 5 -6.43 3.40 15.34
N ILE A 6 -5.69 2.30 15.47
CA ILE A 6 -5.32 1.44 14.34
C ILE A 6 -6.56 0.83 13.70
N GLU A 7 -7.50 0.36 14.50
CA GLU A 7 -8.77 -0.21 14.02
C GLU A 7 -9.62 0.82 13.29
N GLU A 8 -9.69 2.04 13.81
CA GLU A 8 -10.42 3.13 13.15
C GLU A 8 -9.75 3.57 11.84
N LEU A 9 -8.42 3.60 11.80
CA LEU A 9 -7.67 3.88 10.57
C LEU A 9 -7.91 2.80 9.52
N GLU A 10 -7.89 1.54 9.93
CA GLU A 10 -8.15 0.40 9.04
C GLU A 10 -9.56 0.50 8.45
N LYS A 11 -10.55 0.77 9.28
CA LYS A 11 -11.94 0.92 8.87
C LYS A 11 -12.11 2.07 7.88
N SER A 12 -11.53 3.22 8.19
CA SER A 12 -11.54 4.40 7.32
C SER A 12 -10.86 4.11 5.98
N MET A 13 -9.73 3.40 6.01
CA MET A 13 -8.99 3.01 4.82
C MET A 13 -9.83 2.09 3.92
N ILE A 14 -10.49 1.09 4.51
CA ILE A 14 -11.32 0.14 3.76
C ILE A 14 -12.51 0.87 3.11
N GLU A 15 -13.19 1.74 3.85
CA GLU A 15 -14.34 2.50 3.34
C GLU A 15 -13.94 3.38 2.16
N LYS A 16 -12.84 4.11 2.29
CA LYS A 16 -12.31 4.99 1.22
C LYS A 16 -11.82 4.18 0.04
N PHE A 17 -11.19 3.05 0.28
CA PHE A 17 -10.73 2.13 -0.76
C PHE A 17 -11.90 1.66 -1.62
N ILE A 18 -12.97 1.18 -1.00
CA ILE A 18 -14.17 0.70 -1.70
C ILE A 18 -14.77 1.84 -2.54
N ALA A 19 -14.85 3.04 -1.98
CA ALA A 19 -15.39 4.21 -2.67
C ALA A 19 -14.57 4.60 -3.91
N HIS A 20 -13.23 4.46 -3.86
CA HIS A 20 -12.35 4.86 -4.95
C HIS A 20 -12.17 3.80 -6.03
N ILE A 21 -12.21 2.52 -5.67
CA ILE A 21 -11.84 1.43 -6.57
C ILE A 21 -13.05 0.62 -7.05
N GLY A 22 -14.19 0.69 -6.34
CA GLY A 22 -15.36 -0.13 -6.63
C GLY A 22 -15.95 0.03 -8.03
N HIS A 23 -15.56 1.07 -8.77
CA HIS A 23 -16.05 1.34 -10.13
C HIS A 23 -15.04 1.00 -11.22
N VAL A 24 -13.83 0.61 -10.86
CA VAL A 24 -12.73 0.37 -11.81
C VAL A 24 -12.60 -1.13 -12.05
N THR A 25 -12.71 -1.55 -13.31
CA THR A 25 -12.66 -2.95 -13.70
C THR A 25 -11.33 -3.41 -14.27
N ASP A 26 -10.54 -2.49 -14.84
CA ASP A 26 -9.22 -2.81 -15.40
C ASP A 26 -8.20 -3.05 -14.28
N PRO A 27 -7.54 -4.22 -14.23
CA PRO A 27 -6.58 -4.52 -13.16
C PRO A 27 -5.41 -3.54 -13.07
N ILE A 28 -4.92 -3.04 -14.20
CA ILE A 28 -3.82 -2.07 -14.22
C ILE A 28 -4.28 -0.75 -13.59
N ASP A 29 -5.47 -0.28 -13.94
CA ASP A 29 -6.06 0.92 -13.36
C ASP A 29 -6.35 0.74 -11.87
N GLN A 30 -6.75 -0.46 -11.45
CA GLN A 30 -6.94 -0.79 -10.03
C GLN A 30 -5.64 -0.64 -9.25
N LEU A 31 -4.52 -1.15 -9.79
CA LEU A 31 -3.21 -1.00 -9.14
C LEU A 31 -2.78 0.46 -9.05
N TYR A 32 -2.98 1.22 -10.12
CA TYR A 32 -2.67 2.66 -10.11
C TYR A 32 -3.48 3.40 -9.06
N ASN A 33 -4.79 3.15 -9.01
CA ASN A 33 -5.68 3.79 -8.06
C ASN A 33 -5.34 3.38 -6.62
N LEU A 34 -4.93 2.13 -6.42
CA LEU A 34 -4.50 1.62 -5.12
C LEU A 34 -3.24 2.35 -4.64
N MET A 35 -2.26 2.55 -5.52
CA MET A 35 -1.05 3.32 -5.20
C MET A 35 -1.39 4.76 -4.85
N SER A 36 -2.23 5.42 -5.68
CA SER A 36 -2.66 6.80 -5.45
C SER A 36 -3.37 6.95 -4.12
N PHE A 37 -4.27 6.03 -3.84
CA PHE A 37 -5.01 6.01 -2.59
C PHE A 37 -4.08 5.87 -1.38
N GLN A 38 -3.12 4.95 -1.44
CA GLN A 38 -2.19 4.71 -0.34
C GLN A 38 -1.32 5.94 -0.07
N PHE A 39 -0.77 6.56 -1.10
CA PHE A 39 0.04 7.77 -0.93
C PHE A 39 -0.78 8.93 -0.36
N GLU A 40 -1.98 9.13 -0.87
CA GLU A 40 -2.88 10.18 -0.38
C GLU A 40 -3.27 9.95 1.08
N PHE A 41 -3.69 8.73 1.41
CA PHE A 41 -4.12 8.36 2.76
C PHE A 41 -3.00 8.53 3.78
N ILE A 42 -1.78 8.08 3.44
CA ILE A 42 -0.62 8.19 4.33
C ILE A 42 -0.20 9.66 4.49
N GLU A 43 -0.22 10.43 3.41
CA GLU A 43 0.12 11.86 3.46
C GLU A 43 -0.83 12.65 4.34
N GLU A 44 -2.11 12.30 4.33
CA GLU A 44 -3.13 12.91 5.18
C GLU A 44 -3.05 12.44 6.64
N ASN A 45 -2.40 11.31 6.90
CA ASN A 45 -2.34 10.69 8.22
C ASN A 45 -0.89 10.41 8.63
N LYS A 46 -0.13 11.47 8.88
CA LYS A 46 1.32 11.40 9.19
C LYS A 46 1.65 10.58 10.43
N GLY A 47 0.68 10.33 11.30
CA GLY A 47 0.85 9.46 12.45
C GLY A 47 1.02 7.99 12.10
N ILE A 48 0.55 7.54 10.91
CA ILE A 48 0.62 6.15 10.49
C ILE A 48 2.07 5.66 10.39
N PRO A 49 2.99 6.36 9.70
CA PRO A 49 4.39 5.92 9.65
C PRO A 49 5.03 5.80 11.03
N ARG A 50 4.71 6.70 11.94
CA ARG A 50 5.23 6.67 13.31
C ARG A 50 4.81 5.42 14.05
N ILE A 51 3.56 4.98 13.86
CA ILE A 51 3.02 3.78 14.50
C ILE A 51 3.64 2.53 13.86
N ILE A 52 3.63 2.44 12.52
CA ILE A 52 4.06 1.24 11.80
C ILE A 52 5.54 0.99 11.97
N PHE A 53 6.37 2.04 11.96
CA PHE A 53 7.82 1.91 12.05
C PHE A 53 8.36 2.01 13.48
N SER A 54 7.49 2.08 14.49
CA SER A 54 7.93 2.14 15.89
C SER A 54 8.15 0.74 16.44
N GLU A 55 9.40 0.29 16.46
CA GLU A 55 9.78 -0.98 17.11
C GLU A 55 9.37 -1.00 18.57
N SER A 56 9.56 0.12 19.28
CA SER A 56 9.22 0.23 20.70
C SER A 56 7.74 -0.09 20.95
N LEU A 57 6.84 0.48 20.15
CA LEU A 57 5.42 0.22 20.27
C LEU A 57 5.07 -1.22 19.93
N GLN A 58 5.69 -1.78 18.89
CA GLN A 58 5.45 -3.16 18.46
C GLN A 58 5.96 -4.17 19.49
N GLN A 59 7.11 -3.90 20.12
CA GLN A 59 7.66 -4.78 21.16
C GLN A 59 6.85 -4.75 22.45
N GLN A 60 6.32 -3.60 22.80
CA GLN A 60 5.53 -3.43 24.03
C GLN A 60 4.13 -4.00 23.93
N ASN A 61 3.61 -4.15 22.71
CA ASN A 61 2.23 -4.58 22.51
C ASN A 61 2.12 -5.58 21.35
N LYS A 62 1.98 -6.86 21.71
CA LYS A 62 1.86 -7.96 20.73
C LYS A 62 0.58 -7.86 19.90
N GLU A 63 -0.49 -7.32 20.46
CA GLU A 63 -1.76 -7.14 19.72
C GLU A 63 -1.59 -6.12 18.60
N ILE A 64 -0.87 -5.03 18.84
CA ILE A 64 -0.59 -4.00 17.82
C ILE A 64 0.25 -4.61 16.72
N LYS A 65 1.30 -5.35 17.05
CA LYS A 65 2.17 -6.02 16.09
C LYS A 65 1.36 -6.98 15.20
N LEU A 66 0.52 -7.79 15.82
CA LEU A 66 -0.34 -8.74 15.10
C LEU A 66 -1.33 -8.01 14.19
N LYS A 67 -1.92 -6.92 14.67
CA LYS A 67 -2.86 -6.12 13.88
C LYS A 67 -2.20 -5.51 12.65
N ILE A 68 -1.00 -4.96 12.81
CA ILE A 68 -0.21 -4.41 11.69
C ILE A 68 0.15 -5.51 10.70
N ALA A 69 0.60 -6.66 11.19
CA ALA A 69 0.94 -7.80 10.33
C ALA A 69 -0.27 -8.27 9.52
N ASN A 70 -1.43 -8.38 10.13
CA ASN A 70 -2.66 -8.77 9.45
C ASN A 70 -3.08 -7.75 8.39
N LEU A 71 -2.96 -6.47 8.71
CA LEU A 71 -3.29 -5.38 7.79
C LEU A 71 -2.40 -5.43 6.54
N LEU A 72 -1.09 -5.59 6.73
CA LEU A 72 -0.14 -5.70 5.62
C LEU A 72 -0.36 -6.97 4.80
N THR A 73 -0.67 -8.09 5.47
CA THR A 73 -0.96 -9.36 4.79
C THR A 73 -2.22 -9.26 3.93
N ASN A 74 -3.27 -8.63 4.45
CA ASN A 74 -4.51 -8.41 3.72
C ASN A 74 -4.30 -7.49 2.51
N PHE A 75 -3.53 -6.43 2.69
CA PHE A 75 -3.18 -5.51 1.61
C PHE A 75 -2.38 -6.22 0.51
N LEU A 76 -1.40 -7.03 0.91
CA LEU A 76 -0.60 -7.82 -0.03
C LEU A 76 -1.48 -8.80 -0.82
N GLN A 77 -2.45 -9.42 -0.17
CA GLN A 77 -3.37 -10.35 -0.85
C GLN A 77 -4.25 -9.66 -1.89
N ILE A 78 -4.72 -8.45 -1.59
CA ILE A 78 -5.48 -7.64 -2.56
C ILE A 78 -4.64 -7.40 -3.82
N ILE A 79 -3.38 -7.02 -3.64
CA ILE A 79 -2.47 -6.77 -4.76
C ILE A 79 -2.23 -8.04 -5.57
N LYS A 80 -2.02 -9.17 -4.90
CA LYS A 80 -1.83 -10.46 -5.57
C LYS A 80 -3.05 -10.84 -6.42
N ASP A 81 -4.24 -10.64 -5.89
CA ASP A 81 -5.48 -10.95 -6.62
C ASP A 81 -5.63 -10.07 -7.87
N ILE A 82 -5.29 -8.79 -7.76
CA ILE A 82 -5.31 -7.87 -8.90
C ILE A 82 -4.26 -8.29 -9.95
N LEU A 83 -3.04 -8.62 -9.53
CA LEU A 83 -1.99 -9.07 -10.44
C LEU A 83 -2.34 -10.38 -11.14
N LYS A 84 -2.98 -11.30 -10.44
CA LYS A 84 -3.50 -12.53 -11.04
C LYS A 84 -4.52 -12.23 -12.15
N ALA A 85 -5.45 -11.32 -11.87
CA ALA A 85 -6.44 -10.90 -12.86
C ALA A 85 -5.76 -10.22 -14.07
N ALA A 86 -4.73 -9.41 -13.84
CA ALA A 86 -3.96 -8.80 -14.91
C ALA A 86 -3.25 -9.83 -15.78
N LYS A 87 -2.67 -10.85 -15.17
CA LYS A 87 -2.01 -11.96 -15.87
C LYS A 87 -3.02 -12.75 -16.70
N GLU A 88 -4.15 -13.11 -16.12
CA GLU A 88 -5.21 -13.88 -16.79
C GLU A 88 -5.83 -13.13 -17.97
N SER A 89 -5.92 -11.81 -17.89
CA SER A 89 -6.47 -10.97 -18.96
C SER A 89 -5.44 -10.54 -20.00
N GLY A 90 -4.18 -10.97 -19.87
CA GLY A 90 -3.10 -10.61 -20.79
C GLY A 90 -2.56 -9.20 -20.61
N LYS A 91 -2.92 -8.51 -19.56
CA LYS A 91 -2.46 -7.13 -19.28
C LYS A 91 -1.12 -7.09 -18.54
N ALA A 92 -0.76 -8.17 -17.86
CA ALA A 92 0.57 -8.42 -17.33
C ALA A 92 1.19 -9.59 -18.09
N HIS A 93 2.53 -9.62 -18.20
CA HIS A 93 3.18 -10.70 -18.94
C HIS A 93 3.01 -12.05 -18.24
N GLN A 94 3.00 -13.13 -19.01
CA GLN A 94 2.67 -14.47 -18.52
C GLN A 94 3.71 -15.05 -17.55
N ASP A 95 4.96 -14.56 -17.62
CA ASP A 95 6.06 -15.02 -16.77
C ASP A 95 6.19 -14.27 -15.47
N ILE A 96 5.24 -13.36 -15.17
CA ILE A 96 5.30 -12.57 -13.95
C ILE A 96 5.18 -13.48 -12.72
N ASP A 97 6.07 -13.28 -11.76
CA ASP A 97 5.93 -13.85 -10.41
C ASP A 97 5.01 -12.93 -9.61
N VAL A 98 3.76 -13.36 -9.43
CA VAL A 98 2.73 -12.55 -8.76
C VAL A 98 3.12 -12.20 -7.34
N ASP A 99 3.67 -13.16 -6.59
CA ASP A 99 4.07 -12.92 -5.21
C ASP A 99 5.21 -11.90 -5.11
N ALA A 100 6.22 -12.05 -5.96
CA ALA A 100 7.33 -11.10 -6.01
C ALA A 100 6.88 -9.72 -6.46
N ALA A 101 6.05 -9.62 -7.49
CA ALA A 101 5.55 -8.35 -7.99
C ALA A 101 4.68 -7.63 -6.96
N ALA A 102 3.89 -8.38 -6.18
CA ALA A 102 3.11 -7.80 -5.08
C ALA A 102 4.02 -7.24 -3.98
N SER A 103 5.07 -7.97 -3.62
CA SER A 103 6.05 -7.52 -2.62
C SER A 103 6.79 -6.27 -3.08
N ILE A 104 7.14 -6.18 -4.36
CA ILE A 104 7.77 -4.98 -4.94
C ILE A 104 6.82 -3.79 -4.85
N PHE A 105 5.55 -3.99 -5.15
CA PHE A 105 4.52 -2.94 -5.05
C PHE A 105 4.45 -2.36 -3.64
N VAL A 106 4.32 -3.22 -2.63
CA VAL A 106 4.30 -2.80 -1.22
C VAL A 106 5.61 -2.12 -0.85
N GLY A 107 6.74 -2.71 -1.26
CA GLY A 107 8.08 -2.20 -0.93
C GLY A 107 8.33 -0.80 -1.46
N MET A 108 7.91 -0.49 -2.69
CA MET A 108 8.12 0.87 -3.23
C MET A 108 7.27 1.92 -2.52
N ILE A 109 6.09 1.57 -2.04
CA ILE A 109 5.28 2.47 -1.22
C ILE A 109 5.96 2.68 0.14
N GLN A 110 6.36 1.59 0.80
CA GLN A 110 7.01 1.64 2.11
C GLN A 110 8.32 2.42 2.09
N SER A 111 9.19 2.17 1.09
CA SER A 111 10.44 2.90 0.98
C SER A 111 10.22 4.40 0.78
N SER A 112 9.23 4.76 -0.03
CA SER A 112 8.86 6.16 -0.25
C SER A 112 8.39 6.84 1.04
N VAL A 113 7.60 6.14 1.84
CA VAL A 113 7.09 6.63 3.12
C VAL A 113 8.22 6.80 4.14
N VAL A 114 9.16 5.85 4.19
CA VAL A 114 10.32 5.92 5.10
C VAL A 114 11.16 7.16 4.82
N PHE A 115 11.54 7.39 3.56
CA PHE A 115 12.35 8.55 3.20
C PHE A 115 11.60 9.87 3.43
N TRP A 116 10.30 9.87 3.15
CA TRP A 116 9.46 11.03 3.42
C TRP A 116 9.41 11.36 4.92
N ALA A 117 9.20 10.35 5.77
CA ALA A 117 9.19 10.53 7.22
C ALA A 117 10.55 10.98 7.74
N LEU A 118 11.65 10.43 7.21
CA LEU A 118 13.03 10.82 7.59
C LEU A 118 13.35 12.25 7.18
N SER A 119 12.68 12.79 6.17
CA SER A 119 12.81 14.20 5.78
C SER A 119 11.96 15.15 6.61
N ASP A 120 11.34 14.67 7.68
CA ASP A 120 10.37 15.42 8.50
C ASP A 120 9.17 15.91 7.65
N PHE A 121 8.75 15.09 6.69
CA PHE A 121 7.62 15.39 5.82
C PHE A 121 7.80 16.66 4.99
N SER A 122 9.06 16.93 4.57
CA SER A 122 9.45 18.19 3.95
C SER A 122 9.00 18.36 2.49
N TYR A 123 8.47 17.31 1.86
CA TYR A 123 7.96 17.36 0.49
C TYR A 123 6.63 16.61 0.40
N SER A 124 5.92 16.75 -0.73
CA SER A 124 4.69 15.96 -0.96
C SER A 124 5.07 14.53 -1.34
N LEU A 125 4.54 13.57 -0.59
CA LEU A 125 4.76 12.15 -0.85
C LEU A 125 4.29 11.76 -2.26
N ARG A 126 3.27 12.43 -2.76
CA ARG A 126 2.66 12.14 -4.07
C ARG A 126 3.59 12.41 -5.25
N VAL A 127 4.65 13.21 -5.08
CA VAL A 127 5.62 13.43 -6.17
C VAL A 127 6.38 12.17 -6.56
N ARG A 128 6.42 11.17 -5.68
CA ARG A 128 7.05 9.88 -5.96
C ARG A 128 6.21 8.97 -6.84
N GLN A 129 4.91 9.19 -6.89
CA GLN A 129 3.96 8.26 -7.51
C GLN A 129 4.20 8.06 -9.01
N GLY A 130 4.31 9.15 -9.77
CA GLY A 130 4.45 9.07 -11.23
C GLY A 130 5.66 8.27 -11.68
N PRO A 131 6.89 8.61 -11.22
CA PRO A 131 8.09 7.87 -11.60
C PRO A 131 8.04 6.40 -11.16
N LEU A 132 7.57 6.11 -9.96
CA LEU A 132 7.48 4.74 -9.44
C LEU A 132 6.46 3.92 -10.23
N TRP A 133 5.32 4.49 -10.53
CA TRP A 133 4.30 3.82 -11.33
C TRP A 133 4.81 3.47 -12.72
N ARG A 134 5.50 4.40 -13.35
CA ARG A 134 6.05 4.21 -14.70
C ARG A 134 7.01 3.02 -14.75
N GLU A 135 7.91 2.93 -13.76
CA GLU A 135 8.86 1.83 -13.69
C GLU A 135 8.18 0.51 -13.32
N TYR A 136 7.23 0.55 -12.39
CA TYR A 136 6.47 -0.65 -12.02
C TYR A 136 5.67 -1.20 -13.20
N LEU A 137 5.07 -0.32 -13.98
CA LEU A 137 4.30 -0.71 -15.15
C LEU A 137 5.18 -1.45 -16.19
N ARG A 138 6.42 -1.00 -16.36
CA ARG A 138 7.39 -1.71 -17.21
C ARG A 138 7.71 -3.09 -16.66
N LEU A 139 7.78 -3.22 -15.35
CA LEU A 139 8.08 -4.48 -14.69
C LEU A 139 6.98 -5.53 -14.96
N ILE A 140 5.72 -5.14 -14.90
CA ILE A 140 4.60 -6.07 -14.98
C ILE A 140 4.08 -6.31 -16.39
N ARG A 141 4.35 -5.42 -17.31
CA ARG A 141 3.99 -5.59 -18.72
C ARG A 141 5.09 -6.34 -19.46
#